data_2a18f939412d9c9598520b353ef1f54a
#
_entry.id   2a18f939412d9c9598520b353ef1f54a
#
_cell.length_a   1.000
_cell.length_b   1.000
_cell.length_c   1.000
_cell.angle_alpha   90.00
_cell.angle_beta   90.00
_cell.angle_gamma   90.00
#
_symmetry.space_group_name_H-M   'P 1'
#
loop_
_entity.id
_entity.type
_entity.pdbx_description
1 polymer ?
#
loop_
_entity_poly.entity_id
_entity_poly.type
_entity_poly.pdbx_seq_one_letter_code
_entity_poly.pdbx_strand_id
1 'polypeptide(L)'
;MTIDICTLATFDGPNRFDPRPGVLAHLRAGRDYSLALRAALKDAAQRISLVIAAPHIDSRVAEGEVWHEAFFVTPMPAIGAEMLRYVVALLNARDAGDEEWDADGHLWDLQKKRRDAALPLQALQLIAEASARRIPAFMRRDGLIQIGYGARGYTLDPALFHKSVSNLRPSDVGTGAPPFAPSPVSAAVPWDRLGSVPVVVISGSAPASTAAIFAAQVAARRDGTVSALSASFDAARDCLADPQAETVILDLNPFDLLRRGLPVEQCVVSALIDLPDALVPEAGSRDTLARALGVALLVTSPGGRGILNADDPSILALADYAPCPLILIARSECAALRAHRAAGGSVLFLRDQAVVVACRQEENAITPPPDLDPWQALVVEALHLAFAGGMHAVR
;
A
#
# COMPACT_ATOMS: atom_id res chain seq x y z
N MET A 1 -12.21 -34.67 6.60
CA MET A 1 -12.04 -33.35 7.28
C MET A 1 -11.64 -32.35 6.22
N THR A 2 -12.31 -31.21 6.12
CA THR A 2 -12.11 -30.24 5.04
C THR A 2 -11.37 -29.01 5.54
N ILE A 3 -10.65 -28.36 4.64
CA ILE A 3 -10.09 -27.02 4.82
C ILE A 3 -11.11 -26.02 4.28
N ASP A 4 -11.56 -25.08 5.10
CA ASP A 4 -12.48 -24.01 4.71
C ASP A 4 -11.73 -22.69 4.57
N ILE A 5 -11.98 -21.96 3.49
CA ILE A 5 -11.49 -20.59 3.32
C ILE A 5 -12.48 -19.64 4.00
N CYS A 6 -12.09 -19.12 5.17
CA CYS A 6 -12.92 -18.18 5.92
C CYS A 6 -12.83 -16.77 5.36
N THR A 7 -11.62 -16.32 5.03
CA THR A 7 -11.38 -15.04 4.34
C THR A 7 -10.29 -15.20 3.30
N LEU A 8 -10.38 -14.42 2.23
CA LEU A 8 -9.38 -14.35 1.18
C LEU A 8 -9.30 -12.91 0.69
N ALA A 9 -8.16 -12.29 0.89
CA ALA A 9 -7.88 -10.92 0.50
C ALA A 9 -6.71 -10.86 -0.50
N THR A 10 -6.81 -9.94 -1.44
CA THR A 10 -5.74 -9.61 -2.39
C THR A 10 -5.25 -8.21 -2.11
N PHE A 11 -3.96 -8.09 -1.81
CA PHE A 11 -3.31 -6.79 -1.65
C PHE A 11 -2.70 -6.37 -2.99
N ASP A 12 -3.16 -5.25 -3.52
CA ASP A 12 -2.70 -4.69 -4.79
C ASP A 12 -1.51 -3.71 -4.60
N GLY A 13 -1.08 -3.48 -3.36
CA GLY A 13 0.01 -2.58 -2.99
C GLY A 13 0.64 -2.93 -1.65
N PRO A 14 1.44 -2.02 -1.07
CA PRO A 14 2.02 -2.17 0.26
C PRO A 14 0.96 -2.53 1.30
N ASN A 15 1.29 -3.46 2.17
CA ASN A 15 0.38 -3.99 3.16
C ASN A 15 1.13 -4.31 4.47
N ARG A 16 0.41 -4.75 5.50
CA ARG A 16 0.99 -5.02 6.82
C ARG A 16 2.03 -6.14 6.86
N PHE A 17 2.15 -6.95 5.82
CA PHE A 17 3.08 -8.09 5.75
C PHE A 17 4.30 -7.78 4.88
N ASP A 18 4.11 -7.05 3.75
CA ASP A 18 5.17 -6.79 2.78
C ASP A 18 4.86 -5.50 1.99
N PRO A 19 5.87 -4.72 1.57
CA PRO A 19 5.65 -3.57 0.69
C PRO A 19 5.20 -3.95 -0.72
N ARG A 20 5.22 -5.22 -1.09
CA ARG A 20 4.80 -5.72 -2.41
C ARG A 20 3.39 -6.30 -2.36
N PRO A 21 2.70 -6.37 -3.52
CA PRO A 21 1.41 -7.04 -3.66
C PRO A 21 1.43 -8.50 -3.19
N GLY A 22 0.29 -9.00 -2.69
CA GLY A 22 0.24 -10.36 -2.17
C GLY A 22 -1.18 -10.88 -1.93
N VAL A 23 -1.25 -12.08 -1.39
CA VAL A 23 -2.51 -12.76 -1.04
C VAL A 23 -2.48 -13.16 0.42
N LEU A 24 -3.56 -12.87 1.13
CA LEU A 24 -3.80 -13.31 2.50
C LEU A 24 -5.04 -14.21 2.53
N ALA A 25 -4.95 -15.32 3.23
CA ALA A 25 -6.11 -16.15 3.55
C ALA A 25 -6.12 -16.56 5.02
N HIS A 26 -7.31 -16.55 5.60
CA HIS A 26 -7.57 -17.26 6.84
C HIS A 26 -8.32 -18.55 6.53
N LEU A 27 -7.74 -19.66 6.92
CA LEU A 27 -8.27 -20.99 6.67
C LEU A 27 -8.58 -21.67 8.01
N ARG A 28 -9.61 -22.49 8.01
CA ARG A 28 -10.04 -23.29 9.17
C ARG A 28 -10.01 -24.76 8.77
N ALA A 29 -9.48 -25.61 9.65
CA ALA A 29 -9.35 -27.04 9.40
C ALA A 29 -9.41 -27.86 10.69
N GLY A 30 -9.71 -29.15 10.59
CA GLY A 30 -9.71 -30.07 11.71
C GLY A 30 -8.33 -30.55 12.16
N ARG A 31 -7.27 -30.24 11.41
CA ARG A 31 -5.86 -30.57 11.71
C ARG A 31 -4.90 -29.55 11.11
N ASP A 32 -3.63 -29.64 11.49
CA ASP A 32 -2.60 -28.77 10.93
C ASP A 32 -2.22 -29.18 9.49
N TYR A 33 -2.39 -28.21 8.57
CA TYR A 33 -2.03 -28.32 7.15
C TYR A 33 -0.86 -27.44 6.73
N SER A 34 -0.17 -26.79 7.64
CA SER A 34 0.88 -25.79 7.35
C SER A 34 1.90 -26.30 6.33
N LEU A 35 2.43 -27.52 6.55
CA LEU A 35 3.42 -28.11 5.64
C LEU A 35 2.81 -28.50 4.29
N ALA A 36 1.61 -29.07 4.29
CA ALA A 36 0.91 -29.45 3.06
C ALA A 36 0.53 -28.25 2.21
N LEU A 37 0.00 -27.20 2.83
CA LEU A 37 -0.31 -25.93 2.18
C LEU A 37 0.93 -25.29 1.56
N ARG A 38 2.04 -25.22 2.32
CA ARG A 38 3.31 -24.66 1.82
C ARG A 38 3.85 -25.43 0.62
N ALA A 39 3.83 -26.75 0.68
CA ALA A 39 4.30 -27.61 -0.40
C ALA A 39 3.41 -27.49 -1.64
N ALA A 40 2.07 -27.55 -1.45
CA ALA A 40 1.12 -27.49 -2.55
C ALA A 40 1.09 -26.09 -3.21
N LEU A 41 1.22 -24.98 -2.45
CA LEU A 41 1.35 -23.63 -2.99
C LEU A 41 2.60 -23.51 -3.86
N LYS A 42 3.74 -24.04 -3.41
CA LYS A 42 4.99 -24.00 -4.17
C LYS A 42 4.90 -24.81 -5.46
N ASP A 43 4.34 -26.02 -5.40
CA ASP A 43 4.14 -26.88 -6.56
C ASP A 43 3.20 -26.23 -7.58
N ALA A 44 2.03 -25.78 -7.14
CA ALA A 44 1.06 -25.11 -8.01
C ALA A 44 1.66 -23.86 -8.68
N ALA A 45 2.34 -23.00 -7.91
CA ALA A 45 2.99 -21.82 -8.43
C ALA A 45 4.02 -22.14 -9.51
N GLN A 46 4.84 -23.17 -9.29
CA GLN A 46 5.83 -23.64 -10.27
C GLN A 46 5.16 -24.14 -11.55
N ARG A 47 4.11 -24.95 -11.42
CA ARG A 47 3.39 -25.54 -12.56
C ARG A 47 2.69 -24.50 -13.43
N ILE A 48 2.12 -23.44 -12.84
CA ILE A 48 1.50 -22.35 -13.60
C ILE A 48 2.48 -21.22 -13.95
N SER A 49 3.76 -21.35 -13.57
CA SER A 49 4.79 -20.29 -13.74
C SER A 49 4.38 -18.95 -13.09
N LEU A 50 3.75 -18.98 -11.91
CA LEU A 50 3.46 -17.82 -11.09
C LEU A 50 4.61 -17.58 -10.11
N VAL A 51 5.13 -16.36 -10.08
CA VAL A 51 6.14 -16.00 -9.08
C VAL A 51 5.43 -15.78 -7.74
N ILE A 52 5.86 -16.55 -6.73
CA ILE A 52 5.49 -16.31 -5.32
C ILE A 52 6.76 -16.17 -4.50
N ALA A 53 6.73 -15.28 -3.50
CA ALA A 53 7.83 -15.07 -2.56
C ALA A 53 7.32 -15.03 -1.12
N ALA A 54 8.21 -15.33 -0.17
CA ALA A 54 7.97 -15.26 1.26
C ALA A 54 6.64 -15.90 1.71
N PRO A 55 6.34 -17.18 1.36
CA PRO A 55 5.15 -17.84 1.84
C PRO A 55 5.24 -17.98 3.37
N HIS A 56 4.38 -17.26 4.06
CA HIS A 56 4.24 -17.28 5.52
C HIS A 56 2.94 -18.01 5.84
N ILE A 57 3.00 -19.02 6.67
CA ILE A 57 1.84 -19.79 7.13
C ILE A 57 2.01 -19.99 8.62
N ASP A 58 1.18 -19.31 9.38
CA ASP A 58 1.08 -19.46 10.82
C ASP A 58 -0.16 -20.28 11.17
N SER A 59 -0.04 -21.12 12.20
CA SER A 59 -1.13 -21.96 12.66
C SER A 59 -1.37 -21.77 14.15
N ARG A 60 -2.63 -21.70 14.53
CA ARG A 60 -3.05 -21.65 15.94
C ARG A 60 -4.23 -22.60 16.17
N VAL A 61 -4.29 -23.18 17.33
CA VAL A 61 -5.45 -23.97 17.76
C VAL A 61 -6.40 -23.08 18.57
N ALA A 62 -7.65 -23.03 18.15
CA ALA A 62 -8.71 -22.32 18.86
C ALA A 62 -10.01 -23.12 18.75
N GLU A 63 -10.71 -23.30 19.87
CA GLU A 63 -12.02 -23.99 19.94
C GLU A 63 -12.02 -25.43 19.38
N GLY A 64 -10.86 -26.12 19.46
CA GLY A 64 -10.70 -27.48 18.92
C GLY A 64 -10.47 -27.57 17.42
N GLU A 65 -10.37 -26.44 16.73
CA GLU A 65 -10.04 -26.33 15.31
C GLU A 65 -8.66 -25.70 15.14
N VAL A 66 -8.03 -25.96 13.97
CA VAL A 66 -6.77 -25.34 13.60
C VAL A 66 -7.05 -24.21 12.60
N TRP A 67 -6.59 -23.03 12.94
CA TRP A 67 -6.68 -21.85 12.11
C TRP A 67 -5.32 -21.57 11.48
N HIS A 68 -5.31 -21.35 10.17
CA HIS A 68 -4.11 -20.96 9.43
C HIS A 68 -4.25 -19.54 8.91
N GLU A 69 -3.24 -18.70 9.14
CA GLU A 69 -3.05 -17.45 8.43
C GLU A 69 -1.97 -17.70 7.36
N ALA A 70 -2.35 -17.67 6.09
CA ALA A 70 -1.46 -17.90 4.97
C ALA A 70 -1.29 -16.60 4.17
N PHE A 71 -0.05 -16.11 4.08
CA PHE A 71 0.31 -14.95 3.26
C PHE A 71 1.44 -15.31 2.29
N PHE A 72 1.37 -14.80 1.07
CA PHE A 72 2.49 -14.84 0.12
C PHE A 72 2.47 -13.64 -0.82
N VAL A 73 3.65 -13.19 -1.18
CA VAL A 73 3.86 -12.11 -2.16
C VAL A 73 3.73 -12.67 -3.58
N THR A 74 3.02 -11.94 -4.43
CA THR A 74 2.93 -12.24 -5.86
C THR A 74 2.61 -10.95 -6.65
N PRO A 75 3.21 -10.76 -7.85
CA PRO A 75 2.86 -9.63 -8.70
C PRO A 75 1.47 -9.72 -9.34
N MET A 76 0.79 -10.88 -9.19
CA MET A 76 -0.53 -11.14 -9.75
C MET A 76 -1.49 -11.65 -8.65
N PRO A 77 -1.93 -10.78 -7.70
CA PRO A 77 -2.70 -11.22 -6.54
C PRO A 77 -4.00 -11.94 -6.88
N ALA A 78 -4.71 -11.52 -7.93
CA ALA A 78 -5.94 -12.18 -8.38
C ALA A 78 -5.68 -13.64 -8.80
N ILE A 79 -4.63 -13.90 -9.56
CA ILE A 79 -4.23 -15.25 -9.95
C ILE A 79 -3.72 -16.05 -8.74
N GLY A 80 -3.00 -15.38 -7.82
CA GLY A 80 -2.57 -15.99 -6.56
C GLY A 80 -3.74 -16.45 -5.70
N ALA A 81 -4.82 -15.67 -5.64
CA ALA A 81 -6.04 -16.04 -4.92
C ALA A 81 -6.74 -17.25 -5.56
N GLU A 82 -6.83 -17.30 -6.89
CA GLU A 82 -7.36 -18.47 -7.61
C GLU A 82 -6.47 -19.72 -7.38
N MET A 83 -5.16 -19.56 -7.39
CA MET A 83 -4.22 -20.63 -7.07
C MET A 83 -4.42 -21.16 -5.65
N LEU A 84 -4.64 -20.29 -4.67
CA LEU A 84 -4.93 -20.73 -3.30
C LEU A 84 -6.23 -21.53 -3.22
N ARG A 85 -7.30 -21.09 -3.90
CA ARG A 85 -8.55 -21.87 -3.98
C ARG A 85 -8.33 -23.24 -4.57
N TYR A 86 -7.57 -23.33 -5.66
CA TYR A 86 -7.17 -24.59 -6.26
C TYR A 86 -6.40 -25.48 -5.25
N VAL A 87 -5.43 -24.94 -4.55
CA VAL A 87 -4.63 -25.70 -3.55
C VAL A 87 -5.50 -26.25 -2.43
N VAL A 88 -6.44 -25.45 -1.90
CA VAL A 88 -7.38 -25.89 -0.87
C VAL A 88 -8.28 -27.00 -1.42
N ALA A 89 -8.83 -26.87 -2.62
CA ALA A 89 -9.65 -27.90 -3.26
C ALA A 89 -8.85 -29.20 -3.49
N LEU A 90 -7.60 -29.09 -3.96
CA LEU A 90 -6.69 -30.24 -4.15
C LEU A 90 -6.44 -30.99 -2.84
N LEU A 91 -6.16 -30.29 -1.75
CA LEU A 91 -5.93 -30.91 -0.43
C LEU A 91 -7.20 -31.57 0.11
N ASN A 92 -8.36 -30.94 -0.07
CA ASN A 92 -9.63 -31.51 0.31
C ASN A 92 -9.98 -32.78 -0.51
N ALA A 93 -9.77 -32.79 -1.82
CA ALA A 93 -9.98 -33.96 -2.66
C ALA A 93 -9.08 -35.12 -2.27
N ARG A 94 -7.80 -34.85 -1.98
CA ARG A 94 -6.85 -35.88 -1.49
C ARG A 94 -7.27 -36.47 -0.15
N ASP A 95 -7.75 -35.65 0.78
CA ASP A 95 -8.22 -36.11 2.08
C ASP A 95 -9.53 -36.90 2.00
N ALA A 96 -10.37 -36.57 1.02
CA ALA A 96 -11.60 -37.33 0.73
C ALA A 96 -11.33 -38.65 -0.03
N GLY A 97 -10.13 -38.84 -0.57
CA GLY A 97 -9.83 -39.98 -1.48
C GLY A 97 -10.59 -39.83 -2.81
N ASP A 98 -10.89 -38.63 -3.26
CA ASP A 98 -11.59 -38.34 -4.50
C ASP A 98 -10.62 -38.47 -5.70
N GLU A 99 -10.59 -39.64 -6.30
CA GLU A 99 -9.76 -39.95 -7.46
C GLU A 99 -10.34 -39.38 -8.77
N GLU A 100 -11.62 -38.98 -8.78
CA GLU A 100 -12.28 -38.39 -9.95
C GLU A 100 -12.03 -36.88 -10.08
N TRP A 101 -11.51 -36.24 -9.03
CA TRP A 101 -11.21 -34.81 -9.07
C TRP A 101 -10.11 -34.49 -10.09
N ASP A 102 -10.46 -33.73 -11.14
CA ASP A 102 -9.57 -33.38 -12.24
C ASP A 102 -8.56 -32.27 -11.87
N ALA A 103 -7.51 -32.65 -11.16
CA ALA A 103 -6.44 -31.76 -10.74
C ALA A 103 -5.73 -31.07 -11.93
N ASP A 104 -5.53 -31.78 -13.00
CA ASP A 104 -4.78 -31.30 -14.17
C ASP A 104 -5.63 -30.35 -15.03
N GLY A 105 -6.93 -30.62 -15.21
CA GLY A 105 -7.85 -29.72 -15.89
C GLY A 105 -7.98 -28.37 -15.16
N HIS A 106 -8.19 -28.40 -13.85
CA HIS A 106 -8.25 -27.17 -13.04
C HIS A 106 -6.94 -26.36 -13.10
N LEU A 107 -5.79 -27.05 -13.08
CA LEU A 107 -4.49 -26.40 -13.18
C LEU A 107 -4.24 -25.80 -14.56
N TRP A 108 -4.71 -26.48 -15.63
CA TRP A 108 -4.61 -25.98 -17.00
C TRP A 108 -5.44 -24.69 -17.18
N ASP A 109 -6.67 -24.66 -16.63
CA ASP A 109 -7.50 -23.46 -16.64
C ASP A 109 -6.84 -22.29 -15.90
N LEU A 110 -6.24 -22.58 -14.75
CA LEU A 110 -5.50 -21.57 -13.98
C LEU A 110 -4.28 -21.06 -14.75
N GLN A 111 -3.55 -21.95 -15.41
CA GLN A 111 -2.41 -21.58 -16.26
C GLN A 111 -2.85 -20.69 -17.44
N LYS A 112 -4.01 -21.00 -18.05
CA LYS A 112 -4.61 -20.17 -19.10
C LYS A 112 -4.94 -18.78 -18.57
N LYS A 113 -5.69 -18.68 -17.46
CA LYS A 113 -6.01 -17.39 -16.82
C LYS A 113 -4.75 -16.57 -16.51
N ARG A 114 -3.71 -17.22 -16.01
CA ARG A 114 -2.42 -16.54 -15.72
C ARG A 114 -1.77 -15.99 -16.99
N ARG A 115 -1.78 -16.75 -18.11
CA ARG A 115 -1.23 -16.27 -19.40
C ARG A 115 -2.02 -15.09 -19.94
N ASP A 116 -3.35 -15.17 -19.86
CA ASP A 116 -4.24 -14.12 -20.35
C ASP A 116 -4.10 -12.80 -19.55
N ALA A 117 -3.77 -12.91 -18.25
CA ALA A 117 -3.53 -11.77 -17.38
C ALA A 117 -2.07 -11.26 -17.38
N ALA A 118 -1.16 -11.95 -18.09
CA ALA A 118 0.26 -11.58 -18.08
C ALA A 118 0.51 -10.31 -18.90
N LEU A 119 1.29 -9.39 -18.31
CA LEU A 119 1.79 -8.23 -19.02
C LEU A 119 2.84 -8.62 -20.07
N PRO A 120 2.92 -7.89 -21.18
CA PRO A 120 4.02 -8.02 -22.13
C PRO A 120 5.39 -7.83 -21.46
N LEU A 121 6.41 -8.54 -21.93
CA LEU A 121 7.77 -8.46 -21.35
C LEU A 121 8.30 -7.02 -21.31
N GLN A 122 8.05 -6.23 -22.34
CA GLN A 122 8.48 -4.83 -22.41
C GLN A 122 7.81 -3.97 -21.32
N ALA A 123 6.54 -4.25 -21.01
CA ALA A 123 5.84 -3.58 -19.93
C ALA A 123 6.47 -3.91 -18.56
N LEU A 124 6.79 -5.19 -18.33
CA LEU A 124 7.49 -5.63 -17.11
C LEU A 124 8.89 -5.01 -16.99
N GLN A 125 9.63 -4.89 -18.11
CA GLN A 125 10.93 -4.23 -18.14
C GLN A 125 10.83 -2.75 -17.77
N LEU A 126 9.81 -2.02 -18.28
CA LEU A 126 9.58 -0.62 -17.94
C LEU A 126 9.21 -0.43 -16.45
N ILE A 127 8.37 -1.29 -15.90
CA ILE A 127 8.03 -1.28 -14.47
C ILE A 127 9.29 -1.54 -13.63
N ALA A 128 10.11 -2.50 -14.03
CA ALA A 128 11.37 -2.80 -13.33
C ALA A 128 12.37 -1.61 -13.43
N GLU A 129 12.44 -0.95 -14.57
CA GLU A 129 13.29 0.23 -14.76
C GLU A 129 12.80 1.42 -13.92
N ALA A 130 11.48 1.66 -13.87
CA ALA A 130 10.88 2.66 -13.00
C ALA A 130 11.23 2.39 -11.53
N SER A 131 11.09 1.15 -11.09
CA SER A 131 11.45 0.73 -9.73
C SER A 131 12.94 0.95 -9.43
N ALA A 132 13.84 0.60 -10.35
CA ALA A 132 15.29 0.84 -10.20
C ALA A 132 15.63 2.35 -10.08
N ARG A 133 14.82 3.21 -10.67
CA ARG A 133 14.91 4.68 -10.57
C ARG A 133 14.15 5.25 -9.37
N ARG A 134 13.50 4.40 -8.56
CA ARG A 134 12.61 4.79 -7.46
C ARG A 134 11.44 5.66 -7.90
N ILE A 135 10.95 5.42 -9.12
CA ILE A 135 9.74 6.05 -9.66
C ILE A 135 8.60 5.05 -9.46
N PRO A 136 7.51 5.42 -8.80
CA PRO A 136 6.37 4.53 -8.60
C PRO A 136 5.74 4.13 -9.93
N ALA A 137 5.26 2.88 -10.03
CA ALA A 137 4.60 2.40 -11.22
C ALA A 137 3.49 1.40 -10.88
N PHE A 138 2.28 1.62 -11.39
CA PHE A 138 1.13 0.77 -11.10
C PHE A 138 0.21 0.58 -12.31
N MET A 139 -0.57 -0.50 -12.28
CA MET A 139 -1.64 -0.73 -13.24
C MET A 139 -2.89 0.06 -12.85
N ARG A 140 -3.47 0.78 -13.81
CA ARG A 140 -4.74 1.46 -13.69
C ARG A 140 -5.89 0.50 -14.00
N ARG A 141 -7.14 0.86 -13.63
CA ARG A 141 -8.35 0.05 -13.90
C ARG A 141 -8.64 -0.12 -15.39
N ASP A 142 -8.25 0.87 -16.21
CA ASP A 142 -8.40 0.85 -17.67
C ASP A 142 -7.33 -0.01 -18.36
N GLY A 143 -6.47 -0.69 -17.60
CA GLY A 143 -5.41 -1.55 -18.12
C GLY A 143 -4.16 -0.80 -18.56
N LEU A 144 -4.12 0.52 -18.39
CA LEU A 144 -2.92 1.32 -18.67
C LEU A 144 -1.90 1.23 -17.53
N ILE A 145 -0.63 1.41 -17.85
CA ILE A 145 0.45 1.52 -16.88
C ILE A 145 0.71 2.99 -16.59
N GLN A 146 0.64 3.37 -15.32
CA GLN A 146 1.06 4.66 -14.84
C GLN A 146 2.47 4.56 -14.29
N ILE A 147 3.39 5.43 -14.76
CA ILE A 147 4.75 5.60 -14.23
C ILE A 147 4.85 7.02 -13.66
N GLY A 148 5.20 7.16 -12.38
CA GLY A 148 5.17 8.44 -11.67
C GLY A 148 3.77 8.87 -11.25
N TYR A 149 3.69 9.96 -10.48
CA TYR A 149 2.44 10.50 -9.94
C TYR A 149 2.19 11.94 -10.40
N GLY A 150 0.89 12.23 -10.63
CA GLY A 150 0.41 13.57 -10.91
C GLY A 150 1.03 14.16 -12.18
N ALA A 151 1.32 15.45 -12.16
CA ALA A 151 1.95 16.20 -13.25
C ALA A 151 3.35 15.68 -13.64
N ARG A 152 3.97 14.83 -12.82
CA ARG A 152 5.23 14.14 -13.10
C ARG A 152 5.04 12.70 -13.53
N GLY A 153 3.82 12.32 -13.86
CA GLY A 153 3.45 10.98 -14.31
C GLY A 153 3.48 10.83 -15.84
N TYR A 154 3.51 9.59 -16.28
CA TYR A 154 3.45 9.18 -17.68
C TYR A 154 2.60 7.91 -17.80
N THR A 155 1.64 7.92 -18.72
CA THR A 155 0.73 6.79 -18.94
C THR A 155 1.10 6.04 -20.20
N LEU A 156 1.14 4.71 -20.13
CA LEU A 156 1.48 3.81 -21.23
C LEU A 156 0.37 2.78 -21.45
N ASP A 157 0.07 2.51 -22.71
CA ASP A 157 -0.80 1.39 -23.11
C ASP A 157 0.02 0.14 -23.37
N PRO A 158 -0.11 -0.94 -22.54
CA PRO A 158 0.59 -2.19 -22.76
C PRO A 158 0.30 -2.85 -24.12
N ALA A 159 -0.88 -2.60 -24.70
CA ALA A 159 -1.25 -3.15 -26.00
C ALA A 159 -0.35 -2.64 -27.16
N LEU A 160 0.29 -1.48 -27.01
CA LEU A 160 1.23 -0.97 -27.98
C LEU A 160 2.47 -1.87 -28.13
N PHE A 161 2.82 -2.64 -27.09
CA PHE A 161 3.98 -3.54 -27.12
C PHE A 161 3.73 -4.80 -27.93
N HIS A 162 2.49 -5.26 -28.02
CA HIS A 162 2.15 -6.41 -28.87
C HIS A 162 2.30 -6.11 -30.37
N LYS A 163 2.10 -4.85 -30.79
CA LYS A 163 2.23 -4.44 -32.18
C LYS A 163 3.69 -4.36 -32.64
N SER A 164 4.60 -4.03 -31.73
CA SER A 164 6.03 -3.88 -32.05
C SER A 164 6.73 -5.22 -32.30
N VAL A 165 6.32 -6.29 -31.60
CA VAL A 165 6.91 -7.64 -31.75
C VAL A 165 6.47 -8.30 -33.04
N SER A 166 5.25 -8.01 -33.52
CA SER A 166 4.71 -8.59 -34.76
C SER A 166 5.43 -8.09 -36.03
N ASN A 167 6.17 -6.99 -35.93
CA ASN A 167 6.89 -6.39 -37.05
C ASN A 167 8.40 -6.70 -37.08
N LEU A 168 8.93 -7.39 -36.04
CA LEU A 168 10.31 -7.83 -36.01
C LEU A 168 10.42 -9.18 -36.78
N ARG A 169 11.15 -9.16 -37.89
CA ARG A 169 11.49 -10.40 -38.59
C ARG A 169 12.47 -11.20 -37.74
N PRO A 170 12.45 -12.55 -37.77
CA PRO A 170 13.41 -13.38 -37.04
C PRO A 170 14.88 -13.07 -37.36
N SER A 171 15.15 -12.46 -38.51
CA SER A 171 16.48 -12.01 -38.94
C SER A 171 17.00 -10.75 -38.22
N ASP A 172 16.13 -10.01 -37.52
CA ASP A 172 16.49 -8.75 -36.85
C ASP A 172 16.91 -8.98 -35.38
N VAL A 173 16.83 -10.21 -34.93
CA VAL A 173 17.36 -10.64 -33.61
C VAL A 173 18.86 -10.93 -33.79
N GLY A 174 19.64 -9.86 -33.88
CA GLY A 174 21.10 -9.95 -33.94
C GLY A 174 21.67 -10.63 -32.70
N THR A 175 22.48 -11.65 -32.91
CA THR A 175 23.17 -12.48 -31.89
C THR A 175 24.27 -11.74 -31.13
N GLY A 176 24.14 -10.43 -30.88
CA GLY A 176 25.21 -9.62 -30.30
C GLY A 176 24.80 -8.48 -29.37
N ALA A 177 23.52 -8.26 -29.07
CA ALA A 177 23.15 -7.23 -28.11
C ALA A 177 23.44 -7.72 -26.70
N PRO A 178 24.08 -6.91 -25.80
CA PRO A 178 24.26 -7.26 -24.42
C PRO A 178 22.88 -7.46 -23.77
N PRO A 179 22.73 -8.43 -22.83
CA PRO A 179 21.45 -8.78 -22.23
C PRO A 179 20.77 -7.66 -21.44
N PHE A 180 21.41 -6.50 -21.31
CA PHE A 180 20.95 -5.31 -20.59
C PHE A 180 20.86 -4.04 -21.47
N ALA A 181 20.83 -4.17 -22.79
CA ALA A 181 20.56 -3.01 -23.63
C ALA A 181 19.14 -2.47 -23.33
N PRO A 182 18.96 -1.15 -23.08
CA PRO A 182 17.64 -0.59 -22.87
C PRO A 182 16.75 -0.93 -24.07
N SER A 183 15.53 -1.38 -23.78
CA SER A 183 14.54 -1.66 -24.81
C SER A 183 14.30 -0.37 -25.62
N PRO A 184 14.05 -0.45 -26.94
CA PRO A 184 13.70 0.74 -27.75
C PRO A 184 12.54 1.55 -27.15
N VAL A 185 11.66 0.89 -26.43
CA VAL A 185 10.53 1.51 -25.70
C VAL A 185 11.00 2.29 -24.49
N SER A 186 12.01 1.78 -23.75
CA SER A 186 12.59 2.51 -22.63
C SER A 186 13.24 3.83 -23.06
N ALA A 187 13.84 3.86 -24.25
CA ALA A 187 14.45 5.07 -24.81
C ALA A 187 13.42 6.17 -25.19
N ALA A 188 12.16 5.80 -25.38
CA ALA A 188 11.08 6.74 -25.69
C ALA A 188 10.42 7.34 -24.42
N VAL A 189 10.70 6.80 -23.22
CA VAL A 189 10.15 7.30 -21.96
C VAL A 189 10.98 8.48 -21.45
N PRO A 190 10.37 9.63 -21.13
CA PRO A 190 11.09 10.83 -20.69
C PRO A 190 11.50 10.72 -19.20
N TRP A 191 12.38 9.78 -18.85
CA TRP A 191 12.77 9.43 -17.49
C TRP A 191 13.25 10.60 -16.63
N ASP A 192 13.86 11.59 -17.23
CA ASP A 192 14.37 12.81 -16.60
C ASP A 192 13.26 13.73 -16.07
N ARG A 193 12.03 13.61 -16.59
CA ARG A 193 10.87 14.39 -16.19
C ARG A 193 9.94 13.63 -15.25
N LEU A 194 10.10 12.31 -15.18
CA LEU A 194 9.23 11.45 -14.39
C LEU A 194 9.62 11.42 -12.91
N GLY A 195 8.62 11.26 -12.07
CA GLY A 195 8.80 11.18 -10.63
C GLY A 195 7.49 11.20 -9.87
N SER A 196 7.53 11.66 -8.66
CA SER A 196 6.35 11.87 -7.82
C SER A 196 6.13 13.34 -7.58
N VAL A 197 4.88 13.77 -7.66
CA VAL A 197 4.44 14.98 -6.96
C VAL A 197 4.38 14.70 -5.45
N PRO A 198 4.34 15.72 -4.57
CA PRO A 198 4.13 15.51 -3.15
C PRO A 198 2.81 14.78 -2.90
N VAL A 199 2.87 13.67 -2.17
CA VAL A 199 1.70 12.89 -1.77
C VAL A 199 1.58 12.91 -0.26
N VAL A 200 0.40 13.29 0.24
CA VAL A 200 0.01 13.26 1.65
C VAL A 200 -1.03 12.18 1.84
N VAL A 201 -0.79 11.26 2.76
CA VAL A 201 -1.71 10.17 3.09
C VAL A 201 -2.24 10.35 4.50
N ILE A 202 -3.54 10.40 4.64
CA ILE A 202 -4.25 10.44 5.91
C ILE A 202 -5.01 9.12 6.06
N SER A 203 -4.89 8.47 7.19
CA SER A 203 -5.57 7.23 7.53
C SER A 203 -6.18 7.28 8.92
N GLY A 204 -7.15 6.40 9.16
CA GLY A 204 -7.97 6.42 10.36
C GLY A 204 -9.38 6.98 10.08
N SER A 205 -10.14 7.28 11.13
CA SER A 205 -11.49 7.88 11.01
C SER A 205 -11.46 9.41 11.14
N ALA A 206 -10.40 10.04 10.61
CA ALA A 206 -10.39 11.50 10.54
C ALA A 206 -11.63 12.00 9.79
N PRO A 207 -12.29 13.07 10.25
CA PRO A 207 -13.40 13.64 9.51
C PRO A 207 -12.97 13.98 8.08
N ALA A 208 -13.74 13.54 7.07
CA ALA A 208 -13.43 13.81 5.66
C ALA A 208 -13.17 15.30 5.36
N SER A 209 -13.78 16.19 6.16
CA SER A 209 -13.51 17.63 6.13
C SER A 209 -12.06 18.00 6.45
N THR A 210 -11.30 17.19 7.22
CA THR A 210 -9.91 17.51 7.59
C THR A 210 -9.00 17.55 6.35
N ALA A 211 -9.09 16.55 5.48
CA ALA A 211 -8.34 16.51 4.23
C ALA A 211 -8.74 17.68 3.30
N ALA A 212 -10.04 17.98 3.22
CA ALA A 212 -10.56 19.07 2.40
C ALA A 212 -10.09 20.45 2.90
N ILE A 213 -10.11 20.70 4.22
CA ILE A 213 -9.62 21.94 4.83
C ILE A 213 -8.12 22.10 4.56
N PHE A 214 -7.34 21.05 4.80
CA PHE A 214 -5.90 21.08 4.55
C PHE A 214 -5.61 21.35 3.07
N ALA A 215 -6.32 20.67 2.15
CA ALA A 215 -6.17 20.86 0.72
C ALA A 215 -6.49 22.30 0.28
N ALA A 216 -7.58 22.88 0.78
CA ALA A 216 -7.94 24.25 0.48
C ALA A 216 -6.87 25.25 0.96
N GLN A 217 -6.29 25.01 2.14
CA GLN A 217 -5.21 25.86 2.67
C GLN A 217 -3.90 25.69 1.90
N VAL A 218 -3.57 24.47 1.43
CA VAL A 218 -2.41 24.24 0.56
C VAL A 218 -2.60 24.95 -0.78
N ALA A 219 -3.77 24.83 -1.41
CA ALA A 219 -4.10 25.48 -2.68
C ALA A 219 -4.04 27.01 -2.57
N ALA A 220 -4.50 27.59 -1.46
CA ALA A 220 -4.44 29.04 -1.22
C ALA A 220 -3.01 29.58 -1.06
N ARG A 221 -2.05 28.73 -0.69
CA ARG A 221 -0.64 29.11 -0.44
C ARG A 221 0.28 28.79 -1.62
N ARG A 222 -0.20 28.07 -2.63
CA ARG A 222 0.56 27.58 -3.78
C ARG A 222 -0.22 27.77 -5.07
N ASP A 223 0.49 28.22 -6.09
CA ASP A 223 -0.01 28.16 -7.47
C ASP A 223 0.14 26.70 -7.94
N GLY A 224 -0.90 25.90 -7.81
CA GLY A 224 -0.87 24.52 -8.26
C GLY A 224 -2.17 23.78 -7.96
N THR A 225 -2.44 22.74 -8.72
CA THR A 225 -3.63 21.90 -8.55
C THR A 225 -3.45 20.94 -7.41
N VAL A 226 -4.40 20.95 -6.46
CA VAL A 226 -4.43 20.04 -5.33
C VAL A 226 -5.63 19.13 -5.49
N SER A 227 -5.37 17.82 -5.58
CA SER A 227 -6.42 16.80 -5.54
C SER A 227 -6.54 16.26 -4.13
N ALA A 228 -7.72 16.38 -3.52
CA ALA A 228 -8.05 15.81 -2.22
C ALA A 228 -9.27 14.92 -2.35
N LEU A 229 -9.20 13.73 -1.81
CA LEU A 229 -10.26 12.76 -1.97
C LEU A 229 -10.41 11.91 -0.70
N SER A 230 -11.65 11.71 -0.24
CA SER A 230 -11.98 10.60 0.67
C SER A 230 -12.10 9.33 -0.17
N ALA A 231 -11.04 8.53 -0.21
CA ALA A 231 -10.78 7.67 -1.34
C ALA A 231 -10.90 6.18 -1.02
N SER A 232 -11.64 5.47 -1.87
CA SER A 232 -11.40 4.06 -2.13
C SER A 232 -10.01 3.86 -2.77
N PHE A 233 -9.51 2.63 -2.74
CA PHE A 233 -8.23 2.26 -3.35
C PHE A 233 -8.12 2.69 -4.82
N ASP A 234 -9.16 2.43 -5.61
CA ASP A 234 -9.15 2.74 -7.05
C ASP A 234 -9.24 4.24 -7.29
N ALA A 235 -10.09 4.96 -6.55
CA ALA A 235 -10.20 6.41 -6.64
C ALA A 235 -8.88 7.11 -6.26
N ALA A 236 -8.16 6.58 -5.28
CA ALA A 236 -6.83 7.09 -4.93
C ALA A 236 -5.83 6.91 -6.08
N ARG A 237 -5.85 5.76 -6.76
CA ARG A 237 -5.01 5.52 -7.94
C ARG A 237 -5.37 6.42 -9.12
N ASP A 238 -6.66 6.68 -9.33
CA ASP A 238 -7.10 7.63 -10.37
C ASP A 238 -6.60 9.05 -10.06
N CYS A 239 -6.64 9.47 -8.80
CA CYS A 239 -6.09 10.75 -8.34
C CYS A 239 -4.56 10.85 -8.54
N LEU A 240 -3.82 9.78 -8.24
CA LEU A 240 -2.38 9.70 -8.48
C LEU A 240 -2.00 9.73 -9.98
N ALA A 241 -2.92 9.33 -10.85
CA ALA A 241 -2.74 9.33 -12.29
C ALA A 241 -3.22 10.62 -12.96
N ASP A 242 -3.81 11.58 -12.23
CA ASP A 242 -4.27 12.85 -12.77
C ASP A 242 -3.08 13.73 -13.21
N PRO A 243 -2.87 13.97 -14.52
CA PRO A 243 -1.73 14.74 -15.00
C PRO A 243 -1.77 16.22 -14.62
N GLN A 244 -2.89 16.70 -14.07
CA GLN A 244 -3.03 18.08 -13.60
C GLN A 244 -2.68 18.22 -12.11
N ALA A 245 -2.56 17.12 -11.38
CA ALA A 245 -2.27 17.16 -9.95
C ALA A 245 -0.80 17.49 -9.69
N GLU A 246 -0.52 18.61 -9.04
CA GLU A 246 0.83 19.01 -8.59
C GLU A 246 1.09 18.64 -7.12
N THR A 247 0.05 18.36 -6.37
CA THR A 247 0.07 17.82 -5.01
C THR A 247 -1.14 16.90 -4.86
N VAL A 248 -0.97 15.73 -4.26
CA VAL A 248 -2.06 14.79 -4.02
C VAL A 248 -2.25 14.59 -2.52
N ILE A 249 -3.47 14.81 -2.03
CA ILE A 249 -3.87 14.60 -0.64
C ILE A 249 -4.94 13.51 -0.63
N LEU A 250 -4.65 12.41 0.05
CA LEU A 250 -5.50 11.23 0.11
C LEU A 250 -5.95 11.00 1.55
N ASP A 251 -7.26 11.06 1.78
CA ASP A 251 -7.91 10.53 2.97
C ASP A 251 -8.41 9.13 2.64
N LEU A 252 -7.70 8.10 3.11
CA LEU A 252 -7.91 6.74 2.66
C LEU A 252 -8.98 6.03 3.49
N ASN A 253 -9.87 5.30 2.80
CA ASN A 253 -10.86 4.46 3.45
C ASN A 253 -10.18 3.34 4.26
N PRO A 254 -10.40 3.26 5.60
CA PRO A 254 -9.76 2.26 6.43
C PRO A 254 -10.11 0.80 6.07
N PHE A 255 -11.32 0.55 5.53
CA PHE A 255 -11.71 -0.78 5.04
C PHE A 255 -10.86 -1.22 3.84
N ASP A 256 -10.63 -0.30 2.90
CA ASP A 256 -9.83 -0.62 1.72
C ASP A 256 -8.37 -0.84 2.09
N LEU A 257 -7.80 -0.04 3.02
CA LEU A 257 -6.45 -0.27 3.54
C LEU A 257 -6.31 -1.65 4.17
N LEU A 258 -7.28 -2.07 4.97
CA LEU A 258 -7.26 -3.38 5.64
C LEU A 258 -7.33 -4.53 4.64
N ARG A 259 -8.13 -4.39 3.56
CA ARG A 259 -8.46 -5.47 2.62
C ARG A 259 -7.63 -5.48 1.35
N ARG A 260 -7.21 -4.32 0.85
CA ARG A 260 -6.49 -4.16 -0.43
C ARG A 260 -5.08 -3.59 -0.29
N GLY A 261 -4.73 -3.11 0.92
CA GLY A 261 -3.47 -2.44 1.17
C GLY A 261 -3.46 -0.98 0.72
N LEU A 262 -2.27 -0.42 0.63
CA LEU A 262 -2.04 0.99 0.32
C LEU A 262 -2.01 1.22 -1.20
N PRO A 263 -2.76 2.20 -1.73
CA PRO A 263 -2.74 2.51 -3.17
C PRO A 263 -1.47 3.24 -3.63
N VAL A 264 -0.61 3.69 -2.70
CA VAL A 264 0.62 4.44 -2.98
C VAL A 264 1.86 3.63 -2.61
N GLU A 265 2.93 3.78 -3.39
CA GLU A 265 4.24 3.15 -3.14
C GLU A 265 5.20 4.07 -2.39
N GLN A 266 4.95 5.39 -2.41
CA GLN A 266 5.71 6.40 -1.66
C GLN A 266 4.88 7.65 -1.38
N CYS A 267 5.14 8.30 -0.24
CA CYS A 267 4.55 9.58 0.13
C CYS A 267 5.57 10.47 0.86
N VAL A 268 5.27 11.76 0.98
CA VAL A 268 6.09 12.71 1.73
C VAL A 268 5.54 12.97 3.12
N VAL A 269 4.24 12.77 3.32
CA VAL A 269 3.59 12.83 4.63
C VAL A 269 2.64 11.66 4.77
N SER A 270 2.70 10.99 5.91
CA SER A 270 1.70 10.03 6.36
C SER A 270 1.15 10.43 7.72
N ALA A 271 -0.15 10.27 7.92
CA ALA A 271 -0.80 10.54 9.20
C ALA A 271 -1.73 9.37 9.57
N LEU A 272 -1.56 8.83 10.77
CA LEU A 272 -2.49 7.89 11.37
C LEU A 272 -3.12 8.56 12.60
N ILE A 273 -4.39 8.94 12.45
CA ILE A 273 -5.07 9.81 13.42
C ILE A 273 -5.78 9.01 14.50
N ASP A 274 -6.44 7.91 14.12
CA ASP A 274 -7.10 6.99 15.05
C ASP A 274 -7.32 5.60 14.43
N LEU A 275 -7.90 4.69 15.23
CA LEU A 275 -8.26 3.34 14.80
C LEU A 275 -9.78 3.15 14.97
N PRO A 276 -10.52 2.93 13.86
CA PRO A 276 -11.95 2.64 13.93
C PRO A 276 -12.23 1.35 14.69
N ASP A 277 -12.89 1.40 15.86
CA ASP A 277 -13.19 0.23 16.68
C ASP A 277 -14.01 -0.82 15.91
N ALA A 278 -14.85 -0.40 14.98
CA ALA A 278 -15.64 -1.29 14.13
C ALA A 278 -14.80 -2.25 13.27
N LEU A 279 -13.54 -1.93 13.00
CA LEU A 279 -12.62 -2.74 12.20
C LEU A 279 -11.75 -3.70 13.03
N VAL A 280 -11.70 -3.54 14.36
CA VAL A 280 -10.91 -4.40 15.24
C VAL A 280 -11.26 -5.87 15.12
N PRO A 281 -12.55 -6.27 15.06
CA PRO A 281 -12.92 -7.69 14.87
C PRO A 281 -12.38 -8.28 13.56
N GLU A 282 -12.42 -7.53 12.46
CA GLU A 282 -11.91 -7.96 11.15
C GLU A 282 -10.38 -8.05 11.15
N ALA A 283 -9.71 -7.10 11.78
CA ALA A 283 -8.25 -7.10 11.89
C ALA A 283 -7.71 -8.17 12.87
N GLY A 284 -8.55 -8.67 13.79
CA GLY A 284 -8.20 -9.61 14.83
C GLY A 284 -7.67 -8.98 16.12
N SER A 285 -7.03 -7.81 16.04
CA SER A 285 -6.58 -7.02 17.19
C SER A 285 -6.39 -5.56 16.84
N ARG A 286 -6.36 -4.69 17.87
CA ARG A 286 -6.06 -3.26 17.72
C ARG A 286 -4.66 -3.02 17.17
N ASP A 287 -3.66 -3.78 17.62
CA ASP A 287 -2.27 -3.70 17.12
C ASP A 287 -2.16 -4.11 15.65
N THR A 288 -2.91 -5.13 15.23
CA THR A 288 -2.94 -5.56 13.84
C THR A 288 -3.61 -4.50 12.97
N LEU A 289 -4.69 -3.87 13.47
CA LEU A 289 -5.36 -2.76 12.78
C LEU A 289 -4.42 -1.55 12.65
N ALA A 290 -3.70 -1.20 13.73
CA ALA A 290 -2.71 -0.11 13.69
C ALA A 290 -1.63 -0.36 12.62
N ARG A 291 -1.09 -1.59 12.54
CA ARG A 291 -0.12 -1.96 11.49
C ARG A 291 -0.71 -1.88 10.09
N ALA A 292 -1.97 -2.29 9.91
CA ALA A 292 -2.63 -2.25 8.61
C ALA A 292 -2.91 -0.81 8.15
N LEU A 293 -3.43 0.05 9.03
CA LEU A 293 -3.72 1.45 8.70
C LEU A 293 -2.46 2.32 8.67
N GLY A 294 -1.42 1.92 9.43
CA GLY A 294 -0.13 2.61 9.50
C GLY A 294 0.84 2.26 8.38
N VAL A 295 0.46 1.45 7.39
CA VAL A 295 1.34 1.05 6.27
C VAL A 295 1.91 2.27 5.52
N ALA A 296 1.16 3.38 5.42
CA ALA A 296 1.63 4.61 4.83
C ALA A 296 2.92 5.16 5.49
N LEU A 297 3.12 4.91 6.78
CA LEU A 297 4.34 5.28 7.49
C LEU A 297 5.58 4.60 6.88
N LEU A 298 5.46 3.31 6.52
CA LEU A 298 6.57 2.51 5.98
C LEU A 298 7.02 2.95 4.58
N VAL A 299 6.13 3.58 3.81
CA VAL A 299 6.42 4.12 2.47
C VAL A 299 6.66 5.63 2.49
N THR A 300 6.69 6.24 3.66
CA THR A 300 7.07 7.65 3.80
C THR A 300 8.55 7.81 3.52
N SER A 301 8.89 8.73 2.62
CA SER A 301 10.28 9.03 2.26
C SER A 301 11.10 9.40 3.50
N PRO A 302 12.39 9.04 3.58
CA PRO A 302 13.24 9.36 4.75
C PRO A 302 13.32 10.85 5.08
N GLY A 303 13.19 11.72 4.08
CA GLY A 303 13.09 13.16 4.27
C GLY A 303 11.68 13.69 4.54
N GLY A 304 10.67 12.81 4.44
CA GLY A 304 9.27 13.11 4.75
C GLY A 304 8.99 13.20 6.24
N ARG A 305 7.72 13.14 6.60
CA ARG A 305 7.25 13.20 8.00
C ARG A 305 6.09 12.23 8.24
N GLY A 306 6.16 11.50 9.36
CA GLY A 306 5.03 10.73 9.88
C GLY A 306 4.31 11.47 11.00
N ILE A 307 2.98 11.40 11.05
CA ILE A 307 2.15 11.92 12.12
C ILE A 307 1.47 10.74 12.81
N LEU A 308 1.68 10.61 14.13
CA LEU A 308 1.08 9.54 14.92
C LEU A 308 0.33 10.13 16.13
N ASN A 309 -0.88 9.61 16.36
CA ASN A 309 -1.65 9.94 17.56
C ASN A 309 -1.11 9.16 18.76
N ALA A 310 -0.53 9.86 19.73
CA ALA A 310 0.06 9.28 20.93
C ALA A 310 -0.96 8.97 22.04
N ASP A 311 -2.24 9.33 21.87
CA ASP A 311 -3.31 8.91 22.79
C ASP A 311 -3.63 7.42 22.65
N ASP A 312 -3.28 6.81 21.52
CA ASP A 312 -3.48 5.38 21.24
C ASP A 312 -2.14 4.62 21.32
N PRO A 313 -1.98 3.71 22.30
CA PRO A 313 -0.73 2.95 22.46
C PRO A 313 -0.38 2.09 21.25
N SER A 314 -1.38 1.53 20.53
CA SER A 314 -1.14 0.72 19.34
C SER A 314 -0.63 1.55 18.15
N ILE A 315 -1.10 2.81 18.03
CA ILE A 315 -0.58 3.77 17.05
C ILE A 315 0.84 4.20 17.45
N LEU A 316 1.04 4.56 18.72
CA LEU A 316 2.34 5.01 19.21
C LEU A 316 3.44 3.96 19.04
N ALA A 317 3.12 2.67 19.19
CA ALA A 317 4.06 1.57 18.98
C ALA A 317 4.63 1.50 17.54
N LEU A 318 3.98 2.11 16.56
CA LEU A 318 4.50 2.20 15.20
C LEU A 318 5.71 3.13 15.08
N ALA A 319 5.96 3.98 16.07
CA ALA A 319 7.10 4.90 16.07
C ALA A 319 8.45 4.17 15.93
N ASP A 320 8.56 2.95 16.47
CA ASP A 320 9.78 2.14 16.42
C ASP A 320 10.12 1.64 15.02
N TYR A 321 9.18 1.69 14.09
CA TYR A 321 9.31 1.20 12.71
C TYR A 321 9.35 2.33 11.68
N ALA A 322 9.26 3.60 12.13
CA ALA A 322 9.18 4.75 11.23
C ALA A 322 10.50 5.00 10.49
N PRO A 323 10.51 5.02 9.13
CA PRO A 323 11.70 5.32 8.35
C PRO A 323 12.01 6.82 8.26
N CYS A 324 11.12 7.67 8.80
CA CYS A 324 11.16 9.12 8.71
C CYS A 324 11.01 9.78 10.10
N PRO A 325 11.37 11.06 10.25
CA PRO A 325 11.08 11.81 11.45
C PRO A 325 9.57 11.91 11.74
N LEU A 326 9.22 11.85 13.03
CA LEU A 326 7.84 11.84 13.49
C LEU A 326 7.41 13.18 14.09
N ILE A 327 6.12 13.45 13.96
CA ILE A 327 5.36 14.43 14.71
C ILE A 327 4.34 13.65 15.55
N LEU A 328 4.40 13.77 16.86
CA LEU A 328 3.40 13.15 17.73
C LEU A 328 2.30 14.14 18.07
N ILE A 329 1.05 13.68 17.98
CA ILE A 329 -0.13 14.49 18.34
C ILE A 329 -0.90 13.81 19.48
N ALA A 330 -1.55 14.60 20.33
CA ALA A 330 -2.43 14.09 21.38
C ALA A 330 -3.47 15.15 21.79
N ARG A 331 -4.56 14.71 22.42
CA ARG A 331 -5.59 15.61 22.96
C ARG A 331 -5.11 16.41 24.19
N SER A 332 -4.06 15.93 24.86
CA SER A 332 -3.42 16.63 25.97
C SER A 332 -1.95 16.26 26.06
N GLU A 333 -1.17 17.08 26.77
CA GLU A 333 0.23 16.77 26.99
C GLU A 333 0.37 15.47 27.81
N CYS A 334 1.01 14.46 27.27
CA CYS A 334 1.26 13.18 27.90
C CYS A 334 2.76 12.85 28.03
N ALA A 335 3.08 11.76 28.70
CA ALA A 335 4.47 11.35 28.91
C ALA A 335 5.20 11.05 27.59
N ALA A 336 4.52 10.46 26.61
CA ALA A 336 5.09 10.16 25.30
C ALA A 336 5.49 11.43 24.54
N LEU A 337 4.61 12.46 24.55
CA LEU A 337 4.91 13.75 23.93
C LEU A 337 6.12 14.43 24.58
N ARG A 338 6.18 14.43 25.92
CA ARG A 338 7.32 15.00 26.66
C ARG A 338 8.63 14.31 26.33
N ALA A 339 8.63 12.97 26.28
CA ALA A 339 9.80 12.19 25.94
C ALA A 339 10.26 12.46 24.49
N HIS A 340 9.32 12.48 23.54
CA HIS A 340 9.62 12.78 22.13
C HIS A 340 10.16 14.19 21.94
N ARG A 341 9.56 15.18 22.60
CA ARG A 341 10.02 16.58 22.62
C ARG A 341 11.43 16.71 23.21
N ALA A 342 11.71 16.03 24.32
CA ALA A 342 13.03 16.02 24.95
C ALA A 342 14.11 15.41 24.03
N ALA A 343 13.74 14.43 23.20
CA ALA A 343 14.60 13.88 22.17
C ALA A 343 14.76 14.78 20.92
N GLY A 344 14.11 15.95 20.90
CA GLY A 344 14.19 16.92 19.81
C GLY A 344 13.10 16.77 18.75
N GLY A 345 12.12 15.91 18.96
CA GLY A 345 10.96 15.74 18.08
C GLY A 345 9.93 16.85 18.22
N SER A 346 9.08 17.01 17.21
CA SER A 346 7.95 17.93 17.21
C SER A 346 6.70 17.27 17.78
N VAL A 347 5.94 18.02 18.60
CA VAL A 347 4.71 17.55 19.21
C VAL A 347 3.60 18.61 19.09
N LEU A 348 2.35 18.16 18.94
CA LEU A 348 1.18 19.04 19.02
C LEU A 348 0.17 18.45 20.01
N PHE A 349 -0.41 19.31 20.82
CA PHE A 349 -1.47 18.92 21.77
C PHE A 349 -2.41 20.09 22.06
N LEU A 350 -3.55 19.80 22.68
CA LEU A 350 -4.50 20.81 23.09
C LEU A 350 -4.22 21.25 24.54
N ARG A 351 -4.26 22.57 24.77
CA ARG A 351 -4.23 23.20 26.09
C ARG A 351 -5.25 24.34 26.07
N ASP A 352 -6.26 24.28 26.94
CA ASP A 352 -7.31 25.31 27.02
C ASP A 352 -7.95 25.63 25.65
N GLN A 353 -8.25 24.58 24.86
CA GLN A 353 -8.79 24.67 23.50
C GLN A 353 -7.80 25.24 22.44
N ALA A 354 -6.64 25.70 22.82
CA ALA A 354 -5.60 26.13 21.90
C ALA A 354 -4.76 24.95 21.42
N VAL A 355 -4.29 24.99 20.18
CA VAL A 355 -3.30 24.06 19.62
C VAL A 355 -1.92 24.53 20.04
N VAL A 356 -1.22 23.71 20.81
CA VAL A 356 0.16 23.95 21.20
C VAL A 356 1.08 23.19 20.28
N VAL A 357 1.96 23.88 19.58
CA VAL A 357 3.04 23.33 18.78
C VAL A 357 4.33 23.48 19.57
N ALA A 358 5.02 22.38 19.86
CA ALA A 358 6.23 22.44 20.65
C ALA A 358 7.34 21.56 20.05
N CYS A 359 8.58 22.07 20.11
CA CYS A 359 9.78 21.35 19.72
C CYS A 359 10.93 21.78 20.66
N ARG A 360 11.61 20.84 21.28
CA ARG A 360 12.63 21.12 22.30
C ARG A 360 12.09 22.07 23.40
N GLN A 361 12.67 23.27 23.52
CA GLN A 361 12.23 24.29 24.50
C GLN A 361 11.29 25.32 23.89
N GLU A 362 11.12 25.34 22.58
CA GLU A 362 10.21 26.27 21.91
C GLU A 362 8.76 25.75 22.01
N GLU A 363 7.86 26.64 22.29
CA GLU A 363 6.43 26.35 22.37
C GLU A 363 5.65 27.57 21.81
N ASN A 364 4.69 27.29 20.95
CA ASN A 364 3.79 28.26 20.36
C ASN A 364 2.35 27.78 20.50
N ALA A 365 1.45 28.64 20.96
CA ALA A 365 0.04 28.34 21.07
C ALA A 365 -0.73 29.07 19.97
N ILE A 366 -1.58 28.32 19.26
CA ILE A 366 -2.40 28.80 18.15
C ILE A 366 -3.87 28.66 18.57
N THR A 367 -4.62 29.76 18.53
CA THR A 367 -6.08 29.72 18.74
C THR A 367 -6.74 29.20 17.44
N PRO A 368 -7.48 28.09 17.50
CA PRO A 368 -8.20 27.59 16.33
C PRO A 368 -9.26 28.61 15.85
N PRO A 369 -9.60 28.61 14.56
CA PRO A 369 -10.78 29.30 14.05
C PRO A 369 -12.04 28.83 14.80
N PRO A 370 -13.01 29.73 15.10
CA PRO A 370 -14.17 29.40 15.94
C PRO A 370 -15.14 28.39 15.31
N ASP A 371 -15.06 28.21 14.02
CA ASP A 371 -15.83 27.28 13.21
C ASP A 371 -15.18 25.88 13.07
N LEU A 372 -13.98 25.70 13.63
CA LEU A 372 -13.23 24.45 13.53
C LEU A 372 -13.09 23.77 14.90
N ASP A 373 -13.42 22.49 14.97
CA ASP A 373 -13.16 21.69 16.17
C ASP A 373 -11.66 21.73 16.54
N PRO A 374 -11.29 21.95 17.82
CA PRO A 374 -9.89 22.07 18.21
C PRO A 374 -9.02 20.87 17.86
N TRP A 375 -9.56 19.64 17.93
CA TRP A 375 -8.82 18.43 17.51
C TRP A 375 -8.58 18.43 16.01
N GLN A 376 -9.58 18.80 15.21
CA GLN A 376 -9.45 18.92 13.78
C GLN A 376 -8.44 20.00 13.39
N ALA A 377 -8.46 21.15 14.08
CA ALA A 377 -7.47 22.22 13.89
C ALA A 377 -6.05 21.73 14.20
N LEU A 378 -5.88 20.93 15.28
CA LEU A 378 -4.60 20.34 15.64
C LEU A 378 -4.09 19.39 14.55
N VAL A 379 -4.94 18.53 14.00
CA VAL A 379 -4.55 17.63 12.92
C VAL A 379 -4.17 18.40 11.66
N VAL A 380 -4.93 19.42 11.28
CA VAL A 380 -4.61 20.29 10.13
C VAL A 380 -3.27 20.99 10.32
N GLU A 381 -2.99 21.53 11.52
CA GLU A 381 -1.71 22.19 11.82
C GLU A 381 -0.53 21.19 11.78
N ALA A 382 -0.73 19.95 12.30
CA ALA A 382 0.27 18.90 12.20
C ALA A 382 0.58 18.54 10.73
N LEU A 383 -0.45 18.47 9.88
CA LEU A 383 -0.29 18.24 8.44
C LEU A 383 0.49 19.38 7.78
N HIS A 384 0.25 20.64 8.14
CA HIS A 384 1.02 21.78 7.62
C HIS A 384 2.49 21.73 8.04
N LEU A 385 2.76 21.43 9.30
CA LEU A 385 4.12 21.29 9.81
C LEU A 385 4.86 20.14 9.11
N ALA A 386 4.19 18.98 8.94
CA ALA A 386 4.73 17.83 8.27
C ALA A 386 5.01 18.12 6.80
N PHE A 387 4.07 18.75 6.10
CA PHE A 387 4.17 19.05 4.67
C PHE A 387 5.29 20.07 4.39
N ALA A 388 5.40 21.11 5.20
CA ALA A 388 6.50 22.08 5.09
C ALA A 388 7.86 21.40 5.26
N GLY A 389 8.00 20.50 6.25
CA GLY A 389 9.22 19.72 6.49
C GLY A 389 9.53 18.70 5.39
N GLY A 390 8.49 18.03 4.86
CA GLY A 390 8.63 16.99 3.83
C GLY A 390 8.97 17.54 2.44
N MET A 391 8.59 18.79 2.15
CA MET A 391 8.86 19.43 0.84
C MET A 391 10.34 19.64 0.54
N HIS A 392 11.20 19.69 1.55
CA HIS A 392 12.65 19.76 1.35
C HIS A 392 13.24 18.45 0.82
N ALA A 393 12.53 17.34 0.92
CA ALA A 393 12.95 16.02 0.48
C ALA A 393 12.61 15.70 -0.99
N VAL A 394 11.75 16.50 -1.63
CA VAL A 394 11.28 16.26 -3.02
C VAL A 394 12.11 17.06 -4.04
N ARG A 395 13.00 17.93 -3.58
CA ARG A 395 13.98 18.67 -4.41
C ARG A 395 15.27 17.86 -4.54
#